data_4cfb952ce3c5c4a0554690434b2f13c4
#
_entry.id   4cfb952ce3c5c4a0554690434b2f13c4
#
_cell.length_a   1.000
_cell.length_b   1.000
_cell.length_c   1.000
_cell.angle_alpha   90.00
_cell.angle_beta   90.00
_cell.angle_gamma   90.00
#
_symmetry.space_group_name_H-M   'P 1'
#
loop_
_entity.id
_entity.type
_entity.pdbx_description
1 polymer ?
#
loop_
_entity_poly.entity_id
_entity_poly.type
_entity_poly.pdbx_seq_one_letter_code
_entity_poly.pdbx_strand_id
1 'polypeptide(L)'
;MAIPHQTRWRLEQRLNLHRRERWPALRDLNVRYRADFAYITGRDDDGPLSLCRIRYTGSPDNWGFACYLASKDGYEESILPSGRFTGTPEEALDCACGLYLNDPTAWAEARPSDHSRENF
;
A
#
# COMPACT_ATOMS: atom_id res chain seq x y z
N MET A 1 4.95 -17.43 -9.09
CA MET A 1 4.99 -18.06 -7.76
C MET A 1 3.76 -17.64 -6.97
N ALA A 2 3.01 -18.63 -6.52
CA ALA A 2 1.80 -18.32 -5.75
C ALA A 2 2.17 -17.91 -4.33
N ILE A 3 1.36 -17.05 -3.75
CA ILE A 3 1.58 -16.60 -2.37
C ILE A 3 1.14 -17.69 -1.42
N PRO A 4 2.00 -18.15 -0.50
CA PRO A 4 1.62 -19.20 0.44
C PRO A 4 0.42 -18.79 1.28
N HIS A 5 -0.40 -19.76 1.64
CA HIS A 5 -1.63 -19.50 2.39
C HIS A 5 -1.38 -18.76 3.69
N GLN A 6 -0.37 -19.18 4.43
CA GLN A 6 -0.04 -18.53 5.69
C GLN A 6 0.44 -17.11 5.48
N THR A 7 1.17 -16.87 4.40
CA THR A 7 1.62 -15.52 4.06
C THR A 7 0.43 -14.60 3.76
N ARG A 8 -0.60 -15.13 3.07
CA ARG A 8 -1.81 -14.36 2.80
C ARG A 8 -2.50 -13.95 4.09
N TRP A 9 -2.63 -14.89 5.01
CA TRP A 9 -3.29 -14.61 6.28
C TRP A 9 -2.54 -13.53 7.06
N ARG A 10 -1.23 -13.66 7.13
CA ARG A 10 -0.41 -12.68 7.85
C ARG A 10 -0.45 -11.32 7.18
N LEU A 11 -0.45 -11.31 5.86
CA LEU A 11 -0.53 -10.05 5.11
C LEU A 11 -1.80 -9.30 5.49
N GLU A 12 -2.93 -9.98 5.51
CA GLU A 12 -4.19 -9.33 5.82
C GLU A 12 -4.21 -8.83 7.24
N GLN A 13 -3.64 -9.59 8.18
CA GLN A 13 -3.56 -9.14 9.56
C GLN A 13 -2.71 -7.88 9.69
N ARG A 14 -1.55 -7.88 9.05
CA ARG A 14 -0.65 -6.72 9.11
C ARG A 14 -1.27 -5.48 8.50
N LEU A 15 -1.90 -5.64 7.34
CA LEU A 15 -2.51 -4.51 6.66
C LEU A 15 -3.68 -3.94 7.46
N ASN A 16 -4.50 -4.80 8.02
CA ASN A 16 -5.65 -4.32 8.79
C ASN A 16 -5.23 -3.66 10.10
N LEU A 17 -4.21 -4.19 10.75
CA LEU A 17 -3.71 -3.56 11.96
C LEU A 17 -3.14 -2.19 11.65
N HIS A 18 -2.33 -2.09 10.61
CA HIS A 18 -1.72 -0.83 10.22
C HIS A 18 -2.77 0.19 9.79
N ARG A 19 -3.81 -0.27 9.09
CA ARG A 19 -4.91 0.59 8.70
C ARG A 19 -5.60 1.22 9.91
N ARG A 20 -5.88 0.40 10.91
CA ARG A 20 -6.56 0.89 12.10
C ARG A 20 -5.71 1.90 12.87
N GLU A 21 -4.41 1.70 12.88
CA GLU A 21 -3.51 2.57 13.63
C GLU A 21 -3.18 3.85 12.88
N ARG A 22 -2.98 3.74 11.58
CA ARG A 22 -2.46 4.85 10.79
C ARG A 22 -3.50 5.52 9.91
N TRP A 23 -4.47 4.76 9.44
CA TRP A 23 -5.44 5.25 8.45
C TRP A 23 -6.87 4.96 8.87
N PRO A 24 -7.32 5.52 10.01
CA PRO A 24 -8.68 5.23 10.49
C PRO A 24 -9.78 5.73 9.57
N ALA A 25 -9.49 6.70 8.70
CA ALA A 25 -10.47 7.15 7.72
C ALA A 25 -10.79 6.09 6.69
N LEU A 26 -9.90 5.12 6.52
CA LEU A 26 -10.11 3.99 5.65
C LEU A 26 -10.89 2.94 6.46
N ARG A 27 -12.16 2.81 6.18
CA ARG A 27 -13.07 2.02 7.03
C ARG A 27 -12.91 0.53 6.87
N ASP A 28 -12.41 0.10 5.71
CA ASP A 28 -12.35 -1.31 5.38
C ASP A 28 -11.18 -1.54 4.46
N LEU A 29 -10.67 -2.76 4.47
CA LEU A 29 -9.56 -3.12 3.60
C LEU A 29 -9.74 -4.56 3.16
N ASN A 30 -9.62 -4.79 1.87
CA ASN A 30 -9.83 -6.09 1.27
C ASN A 30 -8.62 -6.42 0.39
N VAL A 31 -8.23 -7.70 0.39
CA VAL A 31 -7.11 -8.17 -0.40
C VAL A 31 -7.56 -9.31 -1.27
N ARG A 32 -7.34 -9.19 -2.57
CA ARG A 32 -7.61 -10.27 -3.52
C ARG A 32 -6.30 -10.74 -4.10
N TYR A 33 -6.22 -12.03 -4.40
CA TYR A 33 -4.99 -12.65 -4.85
C TYR A 33 -5.14 -13.20 -6.26
N ARG A 34 -4.09 -13.01 -7.05
CA ARG A 34 -4.02 -13.58 -8.38
C ARG A 34 -2.55 -13.86 -8.69
N ALA A 35 -2.19 -15.13 -8.86
CA ALA A 35 -0.80 -15.54 -9.04
C ALA A 35 0.03 -15.04 -7.87
N ASP A 36 1.10 -14.30 -8.14
CA ASP A 36 1.96 -13.78 -7.07
C ASP A 36 1.59 -12.35 -6.68
N PHE A 37 0.41 -11.87 -7.11
CA PHE A 37 -0.04 -10.51 -6.82
C PHE A 37 -1.12 -10.50 -5.74
N ALA A 38 -1.08 -9.46 -4.92
CA ALA A 38 -2.13 -9.15 -3.97
C ALA A 38 -2.67 -7.76 -4.33
N TYR A 39 -3.97 -7.70 -4.60
CA TYR A 39 -4.65 -6.45 -4.98
C TYR A 39 -5.34 -5.90 -3.75
N ILE A 40 -4.92 -4.73 -3.31
CA ILE A 40 -5.39 -4.14 -2.08
C ILE A 40 -6.38 -3.03 -2.40
N THR A 41 -7.60 -3.18 -1.89
CA THR A 41 -8.66 -2.20 -2.04
C THR A 41 -9.12 -1.79 -0.65
N GLY A 42 -9.68 -0.60 -0.56
CA GLY A 42 -10.21 -0.12 0.69
C GLY A 42 -11.55 0.54 0.48
N ARG A 43 -12.07 1.13 1.55
CA ARG A 43 -13.32 1.86 1.50
C ARG A 43 -13.23 3.04 2.46
N ASP A 44 -13.59 4.21 1.97
CA ASP A 44 -13.75 5.38 2.83
C ASP A 44 -15.20 5.82 2.77
N ASP A 45 -15.49 7.02 3.23
CA ASP A 45 -16.86 7.52 3.26
C ASP A 45 -17.45 7.69 1.87
N ASP A 46 -16.63 7.84 0.86
CA ASP A 46 -17.07 8.05 -0.51
C ASP A 46 -17.23 6.75 -1.28
N GLY A 47 -16.85 5.62 -0.69
CA GLY A 47 -17.03 4.32 -1.33
C GLY A 47 -15.72 3.56 -1.49
N PRO A 48 -15.72 2.54 -2.38
CA PRO A 48 -14.54 1.71 -2.56
C PRO A 48 -13.42 2.43 -3.27
N LEU A 49 -12.18 2.08 -2.90
CA LEU A 49 -10.97 2.65 -3.47
C LEU A 49 -10.02 1.53 -3.88
N SER A 50 -9.55 1.58 -5.12
CA SER A 50 -8.42 0.72 -5.52
C SER A 50 -7.15 1.42 -5.06
N LEU A 51 -6.39 0.75 -4.20
CA LEU A 51 -5.22 1.38 -3.59
C LEU A 51 -3.93 1.02 -4.29
N CYS A 52 -3.58 -0.26 -4.29
CA CYS A 52 -2.33 -0.69 -4.88
C CYS A 52 -2.34 -2.18 -5.13
N ARG A 53 -1.32 -2.62 -5.83
CA ARG A 53 -1.05 -4.03 -6.07
C ARG A 53 0.37 -4.29 -5.59
N ILE A 54 0.55 -5.34 -4.80
CA ILE A 54 1.89 -5.72 -4.36
C ILE A 54 2.19 -7.12 -4.89
N ARG A 55 3.47 -7.38 -5.14
CA ARG A 55 3.91 -8.64 -5.70
C ARG A 55 4.81 -9.38 -4.72
N TYR A 56 4.48 -10.63 -4.49
CA TYR A 56 5.25 -11.47 -3.59
C TYR A 56 6.61 -11.80 -4.22
N THR A 57 7.68 -11.60 -3.47
CA THR A 57 9.03 -11.83 -3.96
C THR A 57 9.70 -13.02 -3.27
N GLY A 58 8.93 -13.76 -2.48
CA GLY A 58 9.47 -14.90 -1.74
C GLY A 58 9.67 -14.61 -0.27
N SER A 59 9.45 -13.37 0.15
CA SER A 59 9.58 -12.99 1.55
C SER A 59 8.32 -12.22 1.98
N PRO A 60 7.80 -12.51 3.19
CA PRO A 60 6.64 -11.78 3.69
C PRO A 60 6.91 -10.31 4.00
N ASP A 61 8.17 -9.91 4.03
CA ASP A 61 8.54 -8.54 4.35
C ASP A 61 9.03 -7.74 3.15
N ASN A 62 9.06 -8.34 1.97
CA ASN A 62 9.60 -7.66 0.80
C ASN A 62 8.67 -7.89 -0.40
N TRP A 63 7.95 -6.84 -0.78
CA TRP A 63 6.96 -6.90 -1.84
C TRP A 63 7.24 -5.84 -2.87
N GLY A 64 7.04 -6.18 -4.14
CA GLY A 64 7.03 -5.18 -5.20
C GLY A 64 5.77 -4.33 -5.07
N PHE A 65 5.82 -3.11 -5.58
CA PHE A 65 4.74 -2.14 -5.38
C PHE A 65 4.30 -1.53 -6.69
N ALA A 66 2.99 -1.41 -6.87
CA ALA A 66 2.40 -0.71 -8.00
C ALA A 66 1.18 0.06 -7.52
N CYS A 67 1.15 1.35 -7.80
CA CYS A 67 0.00 2.19 -7.48
C CYS A 67 -1.11 2.00 -8.48
N TYR A 68 -2.35 2.12 -8.02
CA TYR A 68 -3.47 2.21 -8.92
C TYR A 68 -3.58 3.63 -9.45
N LEU A 69 -3.75 3.76 -10.76
CA LEU A 69 -3.94 5.06 -11.39
C LEU A 69 -5.31 5.10 -12.02
N ALA A 70 -6.17 5.96 -11.49
CA ALA A 70 -7.54 6.09 -11.98
C ALA A 70 -7.57 6.57 -13.44
N SER A 71 -6.60 7.39 -13.82
CA SER A 71 -6.56 7.95 -15.17
C SER A 71 -6.38 6.88 -16.24
N LYS A 72 -5.79 5.74 -15.90
CA LYS A 72 -5.62 4.65 -16.85
C LYS A 72 -6.31 3.38 -16.40
N ASP A 73 -7.06 3.46 -15.31
CA ASP A 73 -7.79 2.32 -14.73
C ASP A 73 -6.90 1.09 -14.66
N GLY A 74 -5.73 1.25 -14.08
CA GLY A 74 -4.77 0.16 -13.99
C GLY A 74 -3.67 0.48 -13.00
N TYR A 75 -2.75 -0.47 -12.87
CA TYR A 75 -1.67 -0.37 -11.90
C TYR A 75 -0.36 -0.05 -12.62
N GLU A 76 0.44 0.79 -12.00
CA GLU A 76 1.74 1.15 -12.55
C GLU A 76 2.80 0.99 -11.47
N GLU A 77 3.88 0.30 -11.79
CA GLU A 77 4.95 0.08 -10.83
C GLU A 77 5.55 1.40 -10.41
N SER A 78 5.79 1.53 -9.12
CA SER A 78 6.15 2.80 -8.53
C SER A 78 7.23 2.60 -7.49
N ILE A 79 7.88 3.70 -7.14
CA ILE A 79 8.89 3.72 -6.09
C ILE A 79 8.21 4.09 -4.79
N LEU A 80 8.53 3.36 -3.72
CA LEU A 80 8.04 3.65 -2.39
C LEU A 80 8.66 4.95 -1.88
N PRO A 81 8.06 5.57 -0.86
CA PRO A 81 8.63 6.80 -0.31
C PRO A 81 10.07 6.64 0.18
N SER A 82 10.47 5.43 0.52
CA SER A 82 11.85 5.15 0.91
C SER A 82 12.82 5.25 -0.25
N GLY A 83 12.33 5.35 -1.48
CA GLY A 83 13.16 5.38 -2.67
C GLY A 83 13.45 4.00 -3.24
N ARG A 84 12.85 2.97 -2.69
CA ARG A 84 13.08 1.60 -3.11
C ARG A 84 11.90 1.10 -3.93
N PHE A 85 12.16 0.10 -4.78
CA PHE A 85 11.10 -0.52 -5.59
C PHE A 85 10.35 -1.61 -4.84
N THR A 86 10.90 -2.08 -3.74
CA THR A 86 10.28 -3.11 -2.91
C THR A 86 10.35 -2.70 -1.46
N GLY A 87 9.44 -3.22 -0.66
CA GLY A 87 9.41 -2.92 0.76
C GLY A 87 8.34 -3.72 1.48
N THR A 88 8.01 -3.30 2.67
CA THR A 88 7.01 -3.98 3.49
C THR A 88 5.60 -3.66 3.02
N PRO A 89 4.62 -4.51 3.37
CA PRO A 89 3.22 -4.19 3.05
C PRO A 89 2.75 -2.88 3.67
N GLU A 90 3.26 -2.57 4.86
CA GLU A 90 2.90 -1.33 5.54
C GLU A 90 3.37 -0.11 4.76
N GLU A 91 4.59 -0.18 4.20
CA GLU A 91 5.09 0.91 3.38
C GLU A 91 4.24 1.10 2.13
N ALA A 92 3.81 0.00 1.52
CA ALA A 92 2.96 0.07 0.34
C ALA A 92 1.61 0.71 0.68
N LEU A 93 1.03 0.33 1.80
CA LEU A 93 -0.24 0.89 2.23
C LEU A 93 -0.11 2.38 2.53
N ASP A 94 0.98 2.78 3.19
CA ASP A 94 1.20 4.19 3.48
C ASP A 94 1.32 5.01 2.21
N CYS A 95 2.03 4.48 1.23
CA CYS A 95 2.21 5.19 -0.03
C CYS A 95 0.87 5.39 -0.74
N ALA A 96 0.09 4.32 -0.82
CA ALA A 96 -1.20 4.38 -1.51
C ALA A 96 -2.19 5.27 -0.76
N CYS A 97 -2.27 5.14 0.55
CA CYS A 97 -3.19 5.95 1.34
C CYS A 97 -2.79 7.41 1.34
N GLY A 98 -1.49 7.69 1.39
CA GLY A 98 -1.03 9.06 1.31
C GLY A 98 -1.46 9.72 0.02
N LEU A 99 -1.46 8.96 -1.06
CA LEU A 99 -1.87 9.47 -2.35
C LEU A 99 -3.40 9.68 -2.44
N TYR A 100 -4.17 8.67 -2.04
CA TYR A 100 -5.60 8.70 -2.24
C TYR A 100 -6.37 9.39 -1.14
N LEU A 101 -5.85 9.42 0.07
CA LEU A 101 -6.45 10.15 1.16
C LEU A 101 -5.85 11.54 1.30
N ASN A 102 -4.92 11.86 0.40
CA ASN A 102 -4.32 13.17 0.31
C ASN A 102 -3.69 13.62 1.62
N ASP A 103 -2.95 12.70 2.25
CA ASP A 103 -2.30 12.96 3.52
C ASP A 103 -0.79 12.95 3.33
N PRO A 104 -0.15 14.10 3.22
CA PRO A 104 1.29 14.16 2.98
C PRO A 104 2.14 13.64 4.14
N THR A 105 1.56 13.50 5.33
CA THR A 105 2.34 13.02 6.47
C THR A 105 2.80 11.59 6.30
N ALA A 106 2.12 10.81 5.48
CA ALA A 106 2.55 9.45 5.20
C ALA A 106 3.93 9.44 4.56
N TRP A 107 4.18 10.40 3.69
CA TRP A 107 5.47 10.51 3.02
C TRP A 107 6.54 11.01 3.96
N ALA A 108 6.16 11.92 4.84
CA ALA A 108 7.09 12.48 5.81
C ALA A 108 7.63 11.41 6.73
N GLU A 109 6.77 10.50 7.17
CA GLU A 109 7.20 9.47 8.11
C GLU A 109 8.05 8.40 7.45
N ALA A 110 7.80 8.14 6.17
CA ALA A 110 8.57 7.14 5.46
C ALA A 110 9.92 7.67 5.00
N ARG A 111 10.12 8.98 5.02
CA ARG A 111 11.33 9.61 4.50
C ARG A 111 11.99 10.43 5.59
N PRO A 112 12.89 9.84 6.32
CA PRO A 112 13.44 10.47 7.52
C PRO A 112 14.12 11.82 7.27
N SER A 113 14.67 12.06 6.11
CA SER A 113 15.35 13.31 5.86
C SER A 113 14.52 14.28 5.06
N ASP A 114 13.26 14.13 5.10
CA ASP A 114 12.42 14.83 4.20
C ASP A 114 11.93 16.16 4.72
N HIS A 115 12.73 17.16 4.61
CA HIS A 115 12.28 18.48 4.91
C HIS A 115 11.98 19.29 3.70
N SER A 116 12.14 18.72 2.56
CA SER A 116 11.84 19.46 1.34
C SER A 116 10.34 19.66 1.18
N ARG A 117 9.55 18.94 1.96
CA ARG A 117 8.12 19.11 1.91
C ARG A 117 7.65 20.50 2.22
N GLU A 118 8.46 21.27 2.84
CA GLU A 118 8.08 22.63 3.14
C GLU A 118 7.84 23.44 1.92
N ASN A 119 8.25 22.96 0.80
CA ASN A 119 8.04 23.67 -0.45
C ASN A 119 6.63 23.50 -0.99
N PHE A 120 5.84 22.74 -0.33
CA PHE A 120 4.46 22.54 -0.77
C PHE A 120 3.60 23.77 -0.47
#